data_a033b65aae42e3a73b0bf6a1f23c98c3
#
_entry.id   a033b65aae42e3a73b0bf6a1f23c98c3
#
_cell.length_a   1.000
_cell.length_b   1.000
_cell.length_c   1.000
_cell.angle_alpha   90.00
_cell.angle_beta   90.00
_cell.angle_gamma   90.00
#
_symmetry.space_group_name_H-M   'P 1'
#
loop_
_entity.id
_entity.type
_entity.pdbx_description
1 polymer ?
#
loop_
_entity_poly.entity_id
_entity_poly.type
_entity_poly.pdbx_seq_one_letter_code
_entity_poly.pdbx_strand_id
1 'polypeptide(L)'
;MTRARDRLGRPVDTDSPDAVPGIVERDEIDSATAWQEAMSYLERDLPFHAHETFEMRWRCCPENERPLWRALARWAAAITHIERGNAEGASSIARETMADLDQIEPAPLTRENIDGVLASLLLLSRA
;
A
#
# COMPACT_ATOMS: atom_id res chain seq x y z
N MET A 1 -1.74 -24.87 0.12
CA MET A 1 -1.14 -24.32 -1.10
C MET A 1 -1.69 -22.93 -1.37
N THR A 2 -0.81 -21.96 -1.55
CA THR A 2 -1.24 -20.57 -1.79
C THR A 2 -1.76 -20.45 -3.21
N ARG A 3 -2.96 -19.90 -3.35
CA ARG A 3 -3.54 -19.67 -4.66
C ARG A 3 -2.84 -18.50 -5.34
N ALA A 4 -2.66 -18.57 -6.67
CA ALA A 4 -2.11 -17.47 -7.45
C ALA A 4 -3.03 -16.25 -7.42
N ARG A 5 -2.47 -15.08 -7.59
CA ARG A 5 -3.21 -13.82 -7.62
C ARG A 5 -2.79 -12.99 -8.83
N ASP A 6 -3.69 -12.14 -9.31
CA ASP A 6 -3.36 -11.16 -10.33
C ASP A 6 -2.69 -9.92 -9.70
N ARG A 7 -2.36 -8.92 -10.51
CA ARG A 7 -1.69 -7.70 -10.03
C ARG A 7 -2.52 -6.88 -9.02
N LEU A 8 -3.81 -7.11 -8.95
CA LEU A 8 -4.71 -6.42 -8.00
C LEU A 8 -5.09 -7.32 -6.82
N GLY A 9 -4.40 -8.44 -6.66
CA GLY A 9 -4.61 -9.33 -5.53
C GLY A 9 -5.82 -10.24 -5.63
N ARG A 10 -6.47 -10.32 -6.80
CA ARG A 10 -7.62 -11.21 -6.99
C ARG A 10 -7.13 -12.63 -7.24
N PRO A 11 -7.76 -13.65 -6.64
CA PRO A 11 -7.36 -15.04 -6.89
C PRO A 11 -7.57 -15.42 -8.36
N VAL A 12 -6.58 -16.07 -8.94
CA VAL A 12 -6.63 -16.59 -10.30
C VAL A 12 -6.02 -18.00 -10.33
N ASP A 13 -6.22 -18.73 -11.41
CA ASP A 13 -5.60 -20.03 -11.57
C ASP A 13 -4.08 -19.88 -11.73
N THR A 14 -3.33 -20.86 -11.24
CA THR A 14 -1.86 -20.82 -11.25
C THR A 14 -1.28 -20.67 -12.65
N ASP A 15 -1.96 -21.18 -13.66
CA ASP A 15 -1.52 -21.10 -15.06
C ASP A 15 -2.19 -19.95 -15.82
N SER A 16 -2.92 -19.08 -15.12
CA SER A 16 -3.51 -17.89 -15.73
C SER A 16 -2.42 -16.95 -16.26
N PRO A 17 -2.61 -16.34 -17.44
CA PRO A 17 -1.67 -15.32 -17.92
C PRO A 17 -1.66 -14.07 -17.03
N ASP A 18 -2.68 -13.88 -16.20
CA ASP A 18 -2.77 -12.73 -15.28
C ASP A 18 -2.08 -12.98 -13.94
N ALA A 19 -1.63 -14.21 -13.68
CA ALA A 19 -0.95 -14.55 -12.44
C ALA A 19 0.38 -13.80 -12.31
N VAL A 20 0.60 -13.19 -11.14
CA VAL A 20 1.82 -12.43 -10.84
C VAL A 20 2.48 -13.04 -9.60
N PRO A 21 3.81 -13.21 -9.61
CA PRO A 21 4.50 -13.70 -8.41
C PRO A 21 4.22 -12.78 -7.22
N GLY A 22 3.96 -13.38 -6.04
CA GLY A 22 3.75 -12.62 -4.82
C GLY A 22 5.04 -12.06 -4.26
N ILE A 23 4.90 -11.27 -3.19
CA ILE A 23 6.07 -10.76 -2.48
C ILE A 23 6.73 -11.88 -1.68
N VAL A 24 8.01 -11.70 -1.36
CA VAL A 24 8.72 -12.60 -0.46
C VAL A 24 8.40 -12.18 0.98
N GLU A 25 7.70 -13.04 1.72
CA GLU A 25 7.38 -12.78 3.12
C GLU A 25 8.64 -12.83 3.97
N ARG A 26 8.78 -11.86 4.86
CA ARG A 26 9.88 -11.76 5.82
C ARG A 26 9.30 -11.42 7.19
N ASP A 27 9.90 -11.97 8.25
CA ASP A 27 9.49 -11.66 9.62
C ASP A 27 9.85 -10.23 9.99
N GLU A 28 10.94 -9.71 9.41
CA GLU A 28 11.41 -8.36 9.64
C GLU A 28 11.81 -7.69 8.34
N ILE A 29 11.46 -6.42 8.22
CA ILE A 29 11.85 -5.56 7.11
C ILE A 29 12.05 -4.16 7.68
N ASP A 30 13.16 -3.49 7.36
CA ASP A 30 13.39 -2.14 7.86
C ASP A 30 12.57 -1.10 7.08
N SER A 31 12.49 0.12 7.63
CA SER A 31 11.65 1.18 7.07
C SER A 31 12.12 1.61 5.67
N ALA A 32 13.42 1.75 5.46
CA ALA A 32 13.95 2.17 4.16
C ALA A 32 13.66 1.14 3.09
N THR A 33 13.88 -0.14 3.40
CA THR A 33 13.62 -1.24 2.46
C THR A 33 12.13 -1.34 2.14
N ALA A 34 11.28 -1.26 3.17
CA ALA A 34 9.82 -1.32 2.98
C ALA A 34 9.33 -0.21 2.06
N TRP A 35 9.80 1.03 2.29
CA TRP A 35 9.43 2.16 1.46
C TRP A 35 9.90 1.97 0.02
N GLN A 36 11.18 1.62 -0.17
CA GLN A 36 11.76 1.45 -1.51
C GLN A 36 11.08 0.35 -2.30
N GLU A 37 10.83 -0.80 -1.66
CA GLU A 37 10.16 -1.92 -2.33
C GLU A 37 8.72 -1.57 -2.68
N ALA A 38 7.98 -0.96 -1.76
CA ALA A 38 6.59 -0.57 -2.02
C ALA A 38 6.50 0.43 -3.16
N MET A 39 7.39 1.43 -3.20
CA MET A 39 7.41 2.40 -4.28
C MET A 39 7.76 1.76 -5.61
N SER A 40 8.69 0.80 -5.62
CA SER A 40 9.02 0.03 -6.82
C SER A 40 7.80 -0.75 -7.33
N TYR A 41 7.04 -1.37 -6.43
CA TYR A 41 5.81 -2.06 -6.82
C TYR A 41 4.79 -1.09 -7.42
N LEU A 42 4.61 0.08 -6.83
CA LEU A 42 3.68 1.08 -7.38
C LEU A 42 4.09 1.53 -8.78
N GLU A 43 5.39 1.72 -9.02
CA GLU A 43 5.91 2.09 -10.33
C GLU A 43 5.66 1.01 -11.39
N ARG A 44 5.54 -0.24 -10.96
CA ARG A 44 5.28 -1.38 -11.84
C ARG A 44 3.79 -1.74 -11.94
N ASP A 45 2.90 -0.85 -11.48
CA ASP A 45 1.46 -1.07 -11.46
C ASP A 45 1.06 -2.31 -10.64
N LEU A 46 1.73 -2.50 -9.50
CA LEU A 46 1.46 -3.60 -8.56
C LEU A 46 1.02 -3.04 -7.20
N PRO A 47 -0.13 -2.36 -7.13
CA PRO A 47 -0.54 -1.72 -5.88
C PRO A 47 -0.86 -2.70 -4.76
N PHE A 48 -1.35 -3.90 -5.08
CA PHE A 48 -1.61 -4.91 -4.07
C PHE A 48 -0.29 -5.38 -3.42
N HIS A 49 0.77 -5.53 -4.22
CA HIS A 49 2.09 -5.89 -3.70
C HIS A 49 2.64 -4.81 -2.78
N ALA A 50 2.44 -3.53 -3.14
CA ALA A 50 2.82 -2.41 -2.27
C ALA A 50 2.07 -2.46 -0.95
N HIS A 51 0.77 -2.74 -0.98
CA HIS A 51 -0.07 -2.91 0.20
C HIS A 51 0.50 -4.00 1.12
N GLU A 52 0.81 -5.16 0.58
CA GLU A 52 1.37 -6.27 1.35
C GLU A 52 2.75 -5.93 1.95
N THR A 53 3.56 -5.17 1.21
CA THR A 53 4.88 -4.73 1.70
C THR A 53 4.74 -3.78 2.88
N PHE A 54 3.81 -2.81 2.80
CA PHE A 54 3.53 -1.91 3.91
C PHE A 54 2.97 -2.66 5.12
N GLU A 55 2.10 -3.64 4.91
CA GLU A 55 1.59 -4.49 6.00
C GLU A 55 2.70 -5.29 6.66
N MET A 56 3.66 -5.79 5.89
CA MET A 56 4.81 -6.52 6.41
C MET A 56 5.60 -5.64 7.39
N ARG A 57 5.88 -4.38 7.02
CA ARG A 57 6.55 -3.44 7.92
C ARG A 57 5.69 -3.11 9.14
N TRP A 58 4.38 -2.92 8.94
CA TRP A 58 3.46 -2.65 10.03
C TRP A 58 3.50 -3.74 11.11
N ARG A 59 3.65 -5.01 10.71
CA ARG A 59 3.70 -6.12 11.66
C ARG A 59 4.96 -6.14 12.51
N CYS A 60 6.06 -5.55 12.05
CA CYS A 60 7.35 -5.62 12.74
C CYS A 60 7.91 -4.26 13.14
N CYS A 61 7.22 -3.16 12.86
CA CYS A 61 7.72 -1.83 13.16
C CYS A 61 7.62 -1.51 14.66
N PRO A 62 8.39 -0.51 15.14
CA PRO A 62 8.19 0.01 16.48
C PRO A 62 6.76 0.52 16.70
N GLU A 63 6.30 0.45 17.94
CA GLU A 63 4.92 0.81 18.29
C GLU A 63 4.54 2.23 17.84
N ASN A 64 5.47 3.18 17.96
CA ASN A 64 5.22 4.58 17.58
C ASN A 64 5.11 4.78 16.07
N GLU A 65 5.52 3.81 15.26
CA GLU A 65 5.41 3.89 13.80
C GLU A 65 4.17 3.17 13.25
N ARG A 66 3.46 2.41 14.08
CA ARG A 66 2.33 1.61 13.59
C ARG A 66 1.26 2.44 12.86
N PRO A 67 0.87 3.62 13.37
CA PRO A 67 -0.11 4.43 12.63
C PRO A 67 0.37 4.84 11.23
N LEU A 68 1.66 5.14 11.09
CA LEU A 68 2.23 5.52 9.79
C LEU A 68 2.14 4.36 8.78
N TRP A 69 2.64 3.18 9.16
CA TRP A 69 2.66 2.04 8.23
C TRP A 69 1.26 1.53 7.91
N ARG A 70 0.34 1.63 8.87
CA ARG A 70 -1.07 1.34 8.61
C ARG A 70 -1.64 2.31 7.57
N ALA A 71 -1.37 3.60 7.71
CA ALA A 71 -1.85 4.60 6.77
C ALA A 71 -1.29 4.36 5.37
N LEU A 72 0.00 4.01 5.26
CA LEU A 72 0.61 3.71 3.97
C LEU A 72 0.01 2.48 3.33
N ALA A 73 -0.26 1.43 4.11
CA ALA A 73 -0.94 0.23 3.60
C ALA A 73 -2.34 0.59 3.08
N ARG A 74 -3.07 1.45 3.77
CA ARG A 74 -4.39 1.89 3.34
C ARG A 74 -4.33 2.75 2.08
N TRP A 75 -3.28 3.55 1.92
CA TRP A 75 -3.06 4.28 0.68
C TRP A 75 -2.93 3.33 -0.51
N ALA A 76 -2.09 2.31 -0.39
CA ALA A 76 -1.94 1.31 -1.44
C ALA A 76 -3.25 0.54 -1.69
N ALA A 77 -4.02 0.27 -0.63
CA ALA A 77 -5.34 -0.35 -0.75
C ALA A 77 -6.31 0.55 -1.54
N ALA A 78 -6.28 1.86 -1.34
CA ALA A 78 -7.12 2.79 -2.10
C ALA A 78 -6.76 2.76 -3.59
N ILE A 79 -5.47 2.72 -3.92
CA ILE A 79 -5.02 2.59 -5.31
C ILE A 79 -5.54 1.27 -5.91
N THR A 80 -5.44 0.19 -5.15
CA THR A 80 -5.94 -1.11 -5.59
C THR A 80 -7.43 -1.06 -5.89
N HIS A 81 -8.21 -0.42 -5.01
CA HIS A 81 -9.66 -0.26 -5.21
C HIS A 81 -10.01 0.51 -6.47
N ILE A 82 -9.34 1.65 -6.74
CA ILE A 82 -9.65 2.44 -7.94
C ILE A 82 -9.34 1.62 -9.20
N GLU A 83 -8.27 0.84 -9.20
CA GLU A 83 -7.91 0.02 -10.35
C GLU A 83 -8.82 -1.20 -10.53
N ARG A 84 -9.47 -1.64 -9.45
CA ARG A 84 -10.52 -2.67 -9.54
C ARG A 84 -11.87 -2.12 -10.00
N GLY A 85 -11.96 -0.81 -10.24
CA GLY A 85 -13.21 -0.17 -10.61
C GLY A 85 -14.08 0.21 -9.42
N ASN A 86 -13.55 0.16 -8.20
CA ASN A 86 -14.29 0.53 -6.99
C ASN A 86 -13.91 1.97 -6.57
N ALA A 87 -14.42 2.94 -7.31
CA ALA A 87 -14.12 4.36 -7.06
C ALA A 87 -14.65 4.83 -5.71
N GLU A 88 -15.82 4.35 -5.31
CA GLU A 88 -16.42 4.73 -4.02
C GLU A 88 -15.58 4.24 -2.85
N GLY A 89 -15.13 2.98 -2.90
CA GLY A 89 -14.25 2.41 -1.87
C GLY A 89 -12.91 3.13 -1.82
N ALA A 90 -12.32 3.43 -2.97
CA ALA A 90 -11.06 4.15 -3.05
C ALA A 90 -11.19 5.54 -2.42
N SER A 91 -12.22 6.27 -2.77
CA SER A 91 -12.49 7.62 -2.28
C SER A 91 -12.68 7.64 -0.76
N SER A 92 -13.46 6.70 -0.25
CA SER A 92 -13.73 6.59 1.19
C SER A 92 -12.44 6.31 1.99
N ILE A 93 -11.66 5.33 1.55
CA ILE A 93 -10.39 4.99 2.21
C ILE A 93 -9.41 6.17 2.12
N ALA A 94 -9.35 6.83 0.97
CA ALA A 94 -8.43 7.96 0.79
C ALA A 94 -8.75 9.10 1.75
N ARG A 95 -10.01 9.45 1.92
CA ARG A 95 -10.41 10.51 2.86
C ARG A 95 -10.05 10.18 4.30
N GLU A 96 -10.33 8.95 4.72
CA GLU A 96 -9.99 8.50 6.07
C GLU A 96 -8.47 8.50 6.29
N THR A 97 -7.71 8.04 5.31
CA THR A 97 -6.24 7.96 5.40
C THR A 97 -5.61 9.35 5.45
N MET A 98 -6.13 10.30 4.69
CA MET A 98 -5.66 11.69 4.75
C MET A 98 -5.85 12.28 6.14
N ALA A 99 -7.00 12.05 6.75
CA ALA A 99 -7.29 12.53 8.10
C ALA A 99 -6.33 11.90 9.12
N ASP A 100 -6.05 10.60 8.97
CA ASP A 100 -5.11 9.91 9.86
C ASP A 100 -3.69 10.47 9.70
N LEU A 101 -3.21 10.65 8.47
CA LEU A 101 -1.86 11.17 8.22
C LEU A 101 -1.65 12.58 8.75
N ASP A 102 -2.70 13.39 8.79
CA ASP A 102 -2.64 14.74 9.32
C ASP A 102 -2.28 14.76 10.81
N GLN A 103 -2.50 13.66 11.52
CA GLN A 103 -2.26 13.52 12.95
C GLN A 103 -0.99 12.74 13.28
N ILE A 104 -0.19 12.36 12.27
CA ILE A 104 0.92 11.43 12.43
C ILE A 104 2.25 12.12 12.10
N GLU A 105 3.29 11.84 12.90
CA GLU A 105 4.65 12.27 12.58
C GLU A 105 5.15 11.50 11.35
N PRO A 106 5.78 12.18 10.37
CA PRO A 106 6.23 11.51 9.16
C PRO A 106 7.40 10.56 9.37
N ALA A 107 8.24 10.78 10.38
CA ALA A 107 9.40 9.92 10.62
C ALA A 107 8.98 8.46 10.80
N PRO A 108 9.74 7.49 10.26
CA PRO A 108 11.08 7.61 9.64
C PRO A 108 11.09 8.08 8.17
N LEU A 109 9.95 8.42 7.59
CA LEU A 109 9.90 8.95 6.24
C LEU A 109 10.19 10.46 6.25
N THR A 110 10.46 11.03 5.08
CA THR A 110 10.68 12.46 4.92
C THR A 110 9.34 13.18 4.72
N ARG A 111 9.33 14.48 5.00
CA ARG A 111 8.15 15.31 4.70
C ARG A 111 7.80 15.25 3.21
N GLU A 112 8.80 15.22 2.35
CA GLU A 112 8.61 15.11 0.90
C GLU A 112 7.89 13.82 0.52
N ASN A 113 8.27 12.69 1.14
CA ASN A 113 7.59 11.42 0.91
C ASN A 113 6.12 11.50 1.30
N ILE A 114 5.85 12.06 2.48
CA ILE A 114 4.47 12.16 2.97
C ILE A 114 3.65 13.13 2.13
N ASP A 115 4.23 14.23 1.68
CA ASP A 115 3.53 15.18 0.80
C ASP A 115 3.13 14.52 -0.53
N GLY A 116 4.01 13.65 -1.06
CA GLY A 116 3.67 12.86 -2.26
C GLY A 116 2.50 11.91 -2.03
N VAL A 117 2.49 11.23 -0.88
CA VAL A 117 1.38 10.34 -0.50
C VAL A 117 0.08 11.14 -0.37
N LEU A 118 0.13 12.29 0.31
CA LEU A 118 -1.05 13.15 0.49
C LEU A 118 -1.60 13.66 -0.85
N ALA A 119 -0.72 14.04 -1.78
CA ALA A 119 -1.14 14.46 -3.11
C ALA A 119 -1.87 13.35 -3.85
N SER A 120 -1.36 12.12 -3.77
CA SER A 120 -1.99 10.94 -4.35
C SER A 120 -3.36 10.67 -3.71
N LEU A 121 -3.43 10.71 -2.38
CA LEU A 121 -4.67 10.49 -1.64
C LEU A 121 -5.72 11.55 -2.00
N LEU A 122 -5.29 12.80 -2.18
CA LEU A 122 -6.23 13.87 -2.57
C LEU A 122 -6.89 13.56 -3.91
N LEU A 123 -6.11 13.07 -4.89
CA LEU A 123 -6.67 12.67 -6.17
C LEU A 123 -7.64 11.49 -6.01
N LEU A 124 -7.27 10.49 -5.23
CA LEU A 124 -8.13 9.31 -4.99
C LEU A 124 -9.42 9.70 -4.27
N SER A 125 -9.38 10.70 -3.39
CA SER A 125 -10.54 11.15 -2.64
C SER A 125 -11.63 11.76 -3.52
N ARG A 126 -11.27 12.14 -4.75
CA ARG A 126 -12.18 12.74 -5.73
C ARG A 126 -12.67 11.73 -6.76
N ALA A 127 -12.32 10.48 -6.60
CA ALA A 127 -12.69 9.43 -7.54
C ALA A 127 -14.20 9.19 -7.59
#